data_437a4fc9b33e4466f9fe04f15e45a308
#
_entry.id   437a4fc9b33e4466f9fe04f15e45a308
#
_cell.length_a   1.000
_cell.length_b   1.000
_cell.length_c   1.000
_cell.angle_alpha   90.00
_cell.angle_beta   90.00
_cell.angle_gamma   90.00
#
_symmetry.space_group_name_H-M   'P 1'
#
loop_
_entity.id
_entity.type
_entity.pdbx_description
1 polymer ?
#
loop_
_entity_poly.entity_id
_entity_poly.type
_entity_poly.pdbx_seq_one_letter_code
_entity_poly.pdbx_strand_id
1 'polypeptide(L)'
;MANHKSALKRIRSNGTKRLRNKYQYKTVRNAVRNLRALNVKEEATALLPKVVAMVDKLSKNNVIHKNKASNLKSKLTKHVASLT
;
A
#
# COMPACT_ATOMS: atom_id res chain seq x y z
N MET A 1 -35.75 -2.07 -19.67
CA MET A 1 -34.73 -2.80 -18.91
C MET A 1 -33.68 -1.89 -18.28
N ALA A 2 -34.08 -1.24 -17.20
CA ALA A 2 -33.21 -0.34 -16.43
C ALA A 2 -31.99 -1.08 -15.87
N ASN A 3 -32.10 -2.41 -15.63
CA ASN A 3 -31.05 -3.20 -14.98
C ASN A 3 -29.78 -3.36 -15.81
N HIS A 4 -29.85 -3.30 -17.15
CA HIS A 4 -28.66 -3.44 -18.01
C HIS A 4 -27.74 -2.25 -17.91
N LYS A 5 -28.29 -1.03 -17.89
CA LYS A 5 -27.49 0.19 -17.76
C LYS A 5 -26.79 0.25 -16.40
N SER A 6 -27.50 -0.14 -15.32
CA SER A 6 -26.92 -0.19 -13.98
C SER A 6 -25.80 -1.21 -13.88
N ALA A 7 -25.98 -2.39 -14.48
CA ALA A 7 -24.97 -3.44 -14.48
C ALA A 7 -23.70 -3.00 -15.23
N LEU A 8 -23.85 -2.39 -16.39
CA LEU A 8 -22.71 -1.88 -17.16
C LEU A 8 -21.97 -0.77 -16.40
N LYS A 9 -22.71 0.11 -15.74
CA LYS A 9 -22.10 1.17 -14.93
C LYS A 9 -21.29 0.59 -13.77
N ARG A 10 -21.82 -0.47 -13.11
CA ARG A 10 -21.09 -1.17 -12.03
C ARG A 10 -19.83 -1.83 -12.55
N ILE A 11 -19.89 -2.50 -13.69
CA ILE A 11 -18.72 -3.15 -14.29
C ILE A 11 -17.63 -2.13 -14.58
N ARG A 12 -17.97 -0.98 -15.16
CA ARG A 12 -17.02 0.10 -15.43
C ARG A 12 -16.44 0.67 -14.15
N SER A 13 -17.29 0.93 -13.15
CA SER A 13 -16.85 1.45 -11.85
C SER A 13 -15.91 0.48 -11.15
N ASN A 14 -16.24 -0.82 -11.16
CA ASN A 14 -15.41 -1.86 -10.54
C ASN A 14 -14.06 -1.99 -11.26
N GLY A 15 -14.05 -1.90 -12.60
CA GLY A 15 -12.83 -1.92 -13.39
C GLY A 15 -11.90 -0.75 -13.06
N THR A 16 -12.46 0.44 -12.95
CA THR A 16 -11.71 1.65 -12.56
C THR A 16 -11.13 1.51 -11.16
N LYS A 17 -11.92 1.00 -10.21
CA LYS A 17 -11.45 0.76 -8.84
C LYS A 17 -10.33 -0.26 -8.81
N ARG A 18 -10.42 -1.34 -9.57
CA ARG A 18 -9.36 -2.36 -9.66
C ARG A 18 -8.06 -1.77 -10.18
N LEU A 19 -8.11 -0.97 -11.23
CA LEU A 19 -6.92 -0.32 -11.79
C LEU A 19 -6.29 0.63 -10.78
N ARG A 20 -7.12 1.44 -10.10
CA ARG A 20 -6.64 2.36 -9.07
C ARG A 20 -6.00 1.61 -7.91
N ASN A 21 -6.65 0.54 -7.43
CA ASN A 21 -6.14 -0.26 -6.32
C ASN A 21 -4.82 -0.95 -6.70
N LYS A 22 -4.74 -1.49 -7.91
CA LYS A 22 -3.52 -2.12 -8.42
C LYS A 22 -2.38 -1.11 -8.50
N TYR A 23 -2.65 0.09 -8.99
CA TYR A 23 -1.67 1.16 -9.07
C TYR A 23 -1.18 1.59 -7.69
N GLN A 24 -2.10 1.82 -6.76
CA GLN A 24 -1.75 2.19 -5.38
C GLN A 24 -0.92 1.11 -4.70
N TYR A 25 -1.31 -0.14 -4.84
CA TYR A 25 -0.59 -1.27 -4.27
C TYR A 25 0.83 -1.35 -4.83
N LYS A 26 0.98 -1.22 -6.14
CA LYS A 26 2.28 -1.25 -6.81
C LYS A 26 3.18 -0.12 -6.34
N THR A 27 2.63 1.09 -6.19
CA THR A 27 3.37 2.26 -5.71
C THR A 27 3.91 2.03 -4.30
N VAL A 28 3.07 1.52 -3.39
CA VAL A 28 3.48 1.24 -2.01
C VAL A 28 4.49 0.10 -1.97
N ARG A 29 4.29 -0.93 -2.76
CA ARG A 29 5.21 -2.07 -2.85
C ARG A 29 6.61 -1.63 -3.29
N ASN A 30 6.68 -0.72 -4.25
CA ASN A 30 7.95 -0.13 -4.69
C ASN A 30 8.60 0.69 -3.58
N ALA A 31 7.81 1.48 -2.84
CA ALA A 31 8.31 2.25 -1.70
C ALA A 31 8.87 1.35 -0.60
N VAL A 32 8.19 0.23 -0.30
CA VAL A 32 8.66 -0.77 0.66
C VAL A 32 9.99 -1.39 0.18
N ARG A 33 10.08 -1.72 -1.10
CA ARG A 33 11.30 -2.29 -1.68
C ARG A 33 12.46 -1.29 -1.55
N ASN A 34 12.22 -0.03 -1.86
CA ASN A 34 13.25 1.02 -1.75
C ASN A 34 13.72 1.19 -0.30
N LEU A 35 12.79 1.16 0.66
CA LEU A 35 13.14 1.22 2.08
C LEU A 35 14.04 0.07 2.49
N ARG A 36 13.70 -1.16 2.06
CA ARG A 36 14.48 -2.36 2.38
C ARG A 36 15.86 -2.37 1.72
N ALA A 37 16.00 -1.68 0.59
CA ALA A 37 17.27 -1.57 -0.12
C ALA A 37 18.24 -0.59 0.54
N LEU A 38 17.76 0.29 1.42
CA LEU A 38 18.61 1.26 2.12
C LEU A 38 19.46 0.55 3.16
N ASN A 39 20.76 0.86 3.14
CA ASN A 39 21.74 0.31 4.10
C ASN A 39 22.08 1.30 5.21
N VAL A 40 21.75 2.57 5.03
CA VAL A 40 22.04 3.64 5.98
C VAL A 40 20.84 3.82 6.90
N LYS A 41 21.04 3.64 8.18
CA LYS A 41 19.95 3.71 9.18
C LYS A 41 19.28 5.09 9.20
N GLU A 42 20.04 6.16 9.07
CA GLU A 42 19.50 7.52 9.08
C GLU A 42 18.52 7.74 7.93
N GLU A 43 18.88 7.30 6.71
CA GLU A 43 18.02 7.42 5.56
C GLU A 43 16.79 6.55 5.70
N ALA A 44 16.94 5.33 6.18
CA ALA A 44 15.84 4.40 6.41
C ALA A 44 14.88 4.95 7.47
N THR A 45 15.40 5.50 8.57
CA THR A 45 14.58 6.09 9.64
C THR A 45 13.79 7.29 9.13
N ALA A 46 14.40 8.10 8.26
CA ALA A 46 13.73 9.25 7.66
C ALA A 46 12.61 8.84 6.69
N LEU A 47 12.82 7.75 5.95
CA LEU A 47 11.84 7.25 4.98
C LEU A 47 10.72 6.44 5.61
N LEU A 48 11.00 5.76 6.73
CA LEU A 48 10.05 4.85 7.39
C LEU A 48 8.67 5.48 7.65
N PRO A 49 8.55 6.69 8.24
CA PRO A 49 7.23 7.28 8.48
C PRO A 49 6.41 7.48 7.20
N LYS A 50 7.08 7.84 6.11
CA LYS A 50 6.42 8.03 4.82
C LYS A 50 5.86 6.72 4.28
N VAL A 51 6.64 5.65 4.35
CA VAL A 51 6.22 4.32 3.90
C VAL A 51 5.09 3.78 4.79
N VAL A 52 5.20 3.96 6.10
CA VAL A 52 4.16 3.56 7.05
C VAL A 52 2.84 4.27 6.74
N ALA A 53 2.89 5.57 6.46
CA ALA A 53 1.70 6.34 6.09
C ALA A 53 1.07 5.82 4.80
N MET A 54 1.88 5.43 3.81
CA MET A 54 1.39 4.85 2.56
C MET A 54 0.69 3.50 2.80
N VAL A 55 1.26 2.65 3.65
CA VAL A 55 0.68 1.36 4.01
C VAL A 55 -0.65 1.55 4.74
N ASP A 56 -0.72 2.49 5.68
CA ASP A 56 -1.96 2.83 6.39
C ASP A 56 -3.05 3.31 5.44
N LYS A 57 -2.67 4.11 4.44
CA LYS A 57 -3.60 4.60 3.44
C LYS A 57 -4.18 3.47 2.60
N LEU A 58 -3.37 2.48 2.22
CA LEU A 58 -3.85 1.29 1.52
C LEU A 58 -4.89 0.53 2.36
N SER A 59 -4.64 0.38 3.65
CA SER A 59 -5.57 -0.28 4.57
C SER A 59 -6.87 0.51 4.69
N LYS A 60 -6.78 1.83 4.81
CA LYS A 60 -7.93 2.72 4.90
C LYS A 60 -8.81 2.63 3.65
N ASN A 61 -8.21 2.48 2.48
CA ASN A 61 -8.91 2.37 1.21
C ASN A 61 -9.32 0.93 0.87
N ASN A 62 -9.14 -0.02 1.81
CA ASN A 62 -9.50 -1.43 1.66
C ASN A 62 -8.75 -2.15 0.51
N VAL A 63 -7.58 -1.62 0.10
CA VAL A 63 -6.72 -2.29 -0.88
C VAL A 63 -6.06 -3.51 -0.26
N ILE A 64 -5.67 -3.40 1.01
CA ILE A 64 -5.13 -4.51 1.81
C ILE A 64 -5.91 -4.60 3.11
N HIS A 65 -5.89 -5.78 3.73
CA HIS A 65 -6.54 -6.00 5.01
C HIS A 65 -5.75 -5.30 6.13
N LYS A 66 -6.46 -4.83 7.16
CA LYS A 66 -5.90 -4.19 8.34
C LYS A 66 -4.77 -5.02 8.98
N ASN A 67 -4.96 -6.33 9.07
CA ASN A 67 -3.97 -7.22 9.67
C ASN A 67 -2.69 -7.27 8.83
N LYS A 68 -2.82 -7.30 7.51
CA LYS A 68 -1.67 -7.28 6.61
C LYS A 68 -0.89 -5.98 6.75
N ALA A 69 -1.59 -4.85 6.85
CA ALA A 69 -0.96 -3.55 7.06
C ALA A 69 -0.18 -3.51 8.37
N SER A 70 -0.77 -4.00 9.46
CA SER A 70 -0.11 -4.06 10.77
C SER A 70 1.14 -4.94 10.73
N ASN A 71 1.06 -6.10 10.10
CA ASN A 71 2.20 -7.01 9.96
C ASN A 71 3.32 -6.38 9.15
N LEU A 72 2.98 -5.74 8.04
CA LEU A 72 3.96 -5.08 7.18
C LEU A 72 4.66 -3.94 7.90
N LYS A 73 3.92 -3.09 8.61
CA LYS A 73 4.49 -2.01 9.41
C LYS A 73 5.45 -2.53 10.47
N SER A 74 5.06 -3.59 11.16
CA SER A 74 5.91 -4.23 12.18
C SER A 74 7.21 -4.74 11.57
N LYS A 75 7.14 -5.44 10.44
CA LYS A 75 8.34 -5.96 9.75
C LYS A 75 9.26 -4.84 9.30
N LEU A 76 8.71 -3.75 8.75
CA LEU A 76 9.50 -2.62 8.31
C LEU A 76 10.18 -1.91 9.47
N THR A 77 9.47 -1.72 10.58
CA THR A 77 10.03 -1.10 11.79
C THR A 77 11.19 -1.93 12.34
N LYS A 78 11.01 -3.24 12.41
CA LYS A 78 12.06 -4.16 12.86
C LYS A 78 13.26 -4.15 11.92
N HIS A 79 13.02 -4.10 10.61
CA HIS A 79 14.09 -4.05 9.62
C HIS A 79 14.95 -2.78 9.81
N VAL A 80 14.31 -1.62 9.95
CA VAL A 80 15.01 -0.36 10.15
C VAL A 80 15.78 -0.37 11.48
N ALA A 81 15.17 -0.90 12.54
CA ALA A 81 15.82 -1.00 13.85
C ALA A 81 17.04 -1.92 13.82
N SER A 82 17.07 -2.91 12.92
CA SER A 82 18.19 -3.84 12.78
C SER A 82 19.38 -3.26 12.00
N LEU A 83 19.18 -2.15 11.31
CA LEU A 83 20.28 -1.47 10.59
C LEU A 83 21.24 -0.80 11.60
N THR A 84 22.50 -0.97 11.38
CA THR A 84 23.56 -0.40 12.24
C THR A 84 24.40 0.60 11.51
#